data_979932e82358aa504a55a960ef4ecc8c
#
_entry.id   979932e82358aa504a55a960ef4ecc8c
#
_cell.length_a   1.000
_cell.length_b   1.000
_cell.length_c   1.000
_cell.angle_alpha   90.00
_cell.angle_beta   90.00
_cell.angle_gamma   90.00
#
_symmetry.space_group_name_H-M   'P 1'
#
loop_
_entity.id
_entity.type
_entity.pdbx_description
1 polymer ?
#
loop_
_entity_poly.entity_id
_entity_poly.type
_entity_poly.pdbx_seq_one_letter_code
_entity_poly.pdbx_strand_id
1 'polypeptide(L)'
;MGGYGFLKFLLPVFSSATFYYLPLVYTLSCLSILYASLATLRQLDLKRIIAYSSIAHMNLGVLGIFSCNIQGIQGSLFLMIAHGIVSSAMFFMVGVLYDKYHTRLIDYYGGLVQVMPLFSIYLLIFCLANVGLPGTCN
;
A
#
# COMPACT_ATOMS: atom_id res chain seq x y z
N MET A 1 -11.78 -3.49 0.66
CA MET A 1 -13.19 -3.36 0.21
C MET A 1 -13.29 -3.19 -1.30
N GLY A 2 -12.65 -2.18 -1.94
CA GLY A 2 -12.75 -1.94 -3.39
C GLY A 2 -12.32 -3.11 -4.26
N GLY A 3 -11.19 -3.77 -3.96
CA GLY A 3 -10.72 -4.93 -4.71
C GLY A 3 -11.70 -6.12 -4.69
N TYR A 4 -12.35 -6.35 -3.54
CA TYR A 4 -13.41 -7.35 -3.45
C TYR A 4 -14.60 -7.00 -4.34
N GLY A 5 -14.98 -5.72 -4.41
CA GLY A 5 -16.02 -5.24 -5.30
C GLY A 5 -15.72 -5.50 -6.78
N PHE A 6 -14.47 -5.26 -7.19
CA PHE A 6 -14.04 -5.57 -8.57
C PHE A 6 -14.13 -7.06 -8.88
N LEU A 7 -13.66 -7.92 -7.97
CA LEU A 7 -13.66 -9.37 -8.19
C LEU A 7 -15.06 -9.98 -8.19
N LYS A 8 -15.92 -9.55 -7.25
CA LYS A 8 -17.23 -10.18 -7.06
C LYS A 8 -18.34 -9.60 -7.94
N PHE A 9 -18.30 -8.29 -8.19
CA PHE A 9 -19.36 -7.61 -8.93
C PHE A 9 -18.96 -7.22 -10.34
N LEU A 10 -17.80 -6.54 -10.50
CA LEU A 10 -17.45 -5.94 -11.78
C LEU A 10 -17.05 -6.98 -12.82
N LEU A 11 -16.17 -7.90 -12.50
CA LEU A 11 -15.71 -8.92 -13.43
C LEU A 11 -16.82 -9.88 -13.88
N PRO A 12 -17.69 -10.42 -13.00
CA PRO A 12 -18.76 -11.35 -13.42
C PRO A 12 -19.91 -10.66 -14.15
N VAL A 13 -20.34 -9.46 -13.68
CA VAL A 13 -21.52 -8.78 -14.22
C VAL A 13 -21.22 -8.04 -15.50
N PHE A 14 -20.06 -7.40 -15.62
CA PHE A 14 -19.69 -6.53 -16.73
C PHE A 14 -18.47 -7.06 -17.51
N SER A 15 -18.43 -8.37 -17.79
CA SER A 15 -17.27 -9.00 -18.46
C SER A 15 -16.92 -8.34 -19.79
N SER A 16 -17.91 -8.08 -20.66
CA SER A 16 -17.68 -7.43 -21.97
C SER A 16 -17.20 -5.98 -21.83
N ALA A 17 -17.77 -5.24 -20.90
CA ALA A 17 -17.35 -3.85 -20.64
C ALA A 17 -15.94 -3.79 -20.03
N THR A 18 -15.57 -4.73 -19.17
CA THR A 18 -14.21 -4.78 -18.61
C THR A 18 -13.16 -4.96 -19.69
N PHE A 19 -13.37 -5.82 -20.66
CA PHE A 19 -12.46 -5.99 -21.80
C PHE A 19 -12.34 -4.73 -22.65
N TYR A 20 -13.42 -4.02 -22.86
CA TYR A 20 -13.41 -2.77 -23.64
C TYR A 20 -12.63 -1.65 -22.95
N TYR A 21 -12.76 -1.52 -21.62
CA TYR A 21 -12.11 -0.48 -20.84
C TYR A 21 -10.74 -0.86 -20.25
N LEU A 22 -10.21 -2.06 -20.54
CA LEU A 22 -8.89 -2.51 -20.08
C LEU A 22 -7.76 -1.48 -20.32
N PRO A 23 -7.59 -0.93 -21.54
CA PRO A 23 -6.49 0.01 -21.78
C PRO A 23 -6.62 1.27 -20.92
N LEU A 24 -7.83 1.76 -20.67
CA LEU A 24 -8.07 2.90 -19.83
C LEU A 24 -7.72 2.61 -18.37
N VAL A 25 -8.12 1.45 -17.86
CA VAL A 25 -7.77 1.03 -16.48
C VAL A 25 -6.26 0.91 -16.32
N TYR A 26 -5.56 0.31 -17.28
CA TYR A 26 -4.10 0.17 -17.23
C TYR A 26 -3.39 1.53 -17.26
N THR A 27 -3.78 2.43 -18.12
CA THR A 27 -3.16 3.77 -18.18
C THR A 27 -3.38 4.55 -16.89
N LEU A 28 -4.58 4.55 -16.34
CA LEU A 28 -4.89 5.23 -15.08
C LEU A 28 -4.14 4.61 -13.90
N SER A 29 -4.06 3.27 -13.83
CA SER A 29 -3.33 2.59 -12.76
C SER A 29 -1.83 2.87 -12.83
N CYS A 30 -1.22 2.82 -14.01
CA CYS A 30 0.20 3.15 -14.18
C CYS A 30 0.49 4.61 -13.80
N LEU A 31 -0.34 5.55 -14.25
CA LEU A 31 -0.18 6.96 -13.88
C LEU A 31 -0.33 7.18 -12.37
N SER A 32 -1.29 6.50 -11.73
CA SER A 32 -1.48 6.62 -10.28
C SER A 32 -0.33 6.01 -9.48
N ILE A 33 0.27 4.90 -9.93
CA ILE A 33 1.46 4.31 -9.31
C ILE A 33 2.63 5.30 -9.39
N LEU A 34 2.90 5.86 -10.56
CA LEU A 34 3.98 6.83 -10.76
C LEU A 34 3.78 8.09 -9.93
N TYR A 35 2.58 8.67 -9.99
CA TYR A 35 2.27 9.86 -9.21
C TYR A 35 2.38 9.63 -7.70
N ALA A 36 1.79 8.54 -7.19
CA ALA A 36 1.81 8.24 -5.77
C ALA A 36 3.24 7.94 -5.28
N SER A 37 4.04 7.20 -6.04
CA SER A 37 5.43 6.89 -5.67
C SER A 37 6.31 8.15 -5.64
N LEU A 38 6.18 9.05 -6.61
CA LEU A 38 6.90 10.33 -6.60
C LEU A 38 6.42 11.25 -5.47
N ALA A 39 5.12 11.25 -5.19
CA ALA A 39 4.57 12.04 -4.08
C ALA A 39 5.09 11.57 -2.71
N THR A 40 5.28 10.27 -2.50
CA THR A 40 5.84 9.74 -1.23
C THR A 40 7.24 10.28 -0.95
N LEU A 41 8.09 10.46 -1.96
CA LEU A 41 9.46 10.96 -1.80
C LEU A 41 9.55 12.39 -1.27
N ARG A 42 8.50 13.18 -1.46
CA ARG A 42 8.46 14.60 -1.06
C ARG A 42 7.69 14.86 0.22
N GLN A 43 7.08 13.83 0.82
CA GLN A 43 6.30 14.00 2.04
C GLN A 43 7.20 14.03 3.27
N LEU A 44 6.90 14.94 4.19
CA LEU A 44 7.54 15.05 5.50
C LEU A 44 6.68 14.40 6.60
N ASP A 45 5.38 14.25 6.37
CA ASP A 45 4.44 13.66 7.31
C ASP A 45 4.44 12.13 7.21
N LEU A 46 4.78 11.41 8.29
CA LEU A 46 4.78 9.93 8.34
C LEU A 46 3.45 9.32 7.90
N LYS A 47 2.33 9.88 8.35
CA LYS A 47 1.01 9.37 7.97
C LYS A 47 0.72 9.50 6.48
N ARG A 48 1.16 10.61 5.85
CA ARG A 48 1.00 10.82 4.41
C ARG A 48 1.87 9.90 3.59
N ILE A 49 3.11 9.61 4.03
CA ILE A 49 4.00 8.65 3.37
C ILE A 49 3.34 7.29 3.27
N ILE A 50 2.80 6.78 4.40
CA ILE A 50 2.11 5.48 4.42
C ILE A 50 0.85 5.52 3.53
N ALA A 51 0.09 6.61 3.54
CA ALA A 51 -1.10 6.73 2.70
C ALA A 51 -0.78 6.71 1.19
N TYR A 52 0.24 7.44 0.75
CA TYR A 52 0.64 7.45 -0.67
C TYR A 52 1.27 6.12 -1.10
N SER A 53 2.07 5.47 -0.25
CA SER A 53 2.59 4.13 -0.55
C SER A 53 1.45 3.11 -0.71
N SER A 54 0.41 3.21 0.12
CA SER A 54 -0.79 2.38 0.00
C SER A 54 -1.50 2.56 -1.34
N ILE A 55 -1.58 3.78 -1.87
CA ILE A 55 -2.16 4.05 -3.19
C ILE A 55 -1.34 3.33 -4.28
N ALA A 56 -0.01 3.40 -4.23
CA ALA A 56 0.85 2.75 -5.21
C ALA A 56 0.68 1.21 -5.19
N HIS A 57 0.72 0.58 -4.01
CA HIS A 57 0.56 -0.87 -3.86
C HIS A 57 -0.82 -1.36 -4.28
N MET A 58 -1.88 -0.65 -3.90
CA MET A 58 -3.24 -1.07 -4.27
C MET A 58 -3.52 -0.92 -5.77
N ASN A 59 -2.93 0.06 -6.46
CA ASN A 59 -3.03 0.16 -7.92
C ASN A 59 -2.29 -0.98 -8.64
N LEU A 60 -1.18 -1.48 -8.08
CA LEU A 60 -0.55 -2.69 -8.58
C LEU A 60 -1.49 -3.90 -8.46
N GLY A 61 -2.22 -4.01 -7.34
CA GLY A 61 -3.27 -5.02 -7.17
C GLY A 61 -4.39 -4.89 -8.21
N VAL A 62 -4.80 -3.67 -8.55
CA VAL A 62 -5.79 -3.42 -9.61
C VAL A 62 -5.29 -3.93 -10.95
N LEU A 63 -4.03 -3.66 -11.34
CA LEU A 63 -3.43 -4.21 -12.56
C LEU A 63 -3.49 -5.74 -12.58
N GLY A 64 -3.21 -6.39 -11.44
CA GLY A 64 -3.31 -7.84 -11.31
C GLY A 64 -4.74 -8.37 -11.48
N ILE A 65 -5.75 -7.70 -10.94
CA ILE A 65 -7.16 -8.07 -11.11
C ILE A 65 -7.59 -8.00 -12.57
N PHE A 66 -7.25 -6.90 -13.25
CA PHE A 66 -7.63 -6.65 -14.63
C PHE A 66 -6.77 -7.37 -15.68
N SER A 67 -5.73 -8.11 -15.26
CA SER A 67 -4.97 -8.98 -16.17
C SER A 67 -5.79 -10.15 -16.69
N CYS A 68 -6.95 -10.44 -16.09
CA CYS A 68 -7.88 -11.51 -16.45
C CYS A 68 -7.24 -12.93 -16.46
N ASN A 69 -6.07 -13.07 -15.84
CA ASN A 69 -5.36 -14.33 -15.69
C ASN A 69 -5.54 -14.85 -14.26
N ILE A 70 -5.63 -16.17 -14.09
CA ILE A 70 -5.77 -16.81 -12.77
C ILE A 70 -4.63 -16.42 -11.85
N GLN A 71 -3.40 -16.41 -12.35
CA GLN A 71 -2.22 -16.02 -11.59
C GLN A 71 -2.25 -14.54 -11.14
N GLY A 72 -2.71 -13.64 -12.02
CA GLY A 72 -2.86 -12.22 -11.69
C GLY A 72 -3.90 -11.98 -10.60
N ILE A 73 -5.04 -12.68 -10.68
CA ILE A 73 -6.10 -12.60 -9.67
C ILE A 73 -5.62 -13.15 -8.32
N GLN A 74 -4.95 -14.30 -8.31
CA GLN A 74 -4.39 -14.89 -7.08
C GLN A 74 -3.33 -13.98 -6.46
N GLY A 75 -2.40 -13.44 -7.27
CA GLY A 75 -1.38 -12.51 -6.81
C GLY A 75 -1.98 -11.23 -6.24
N SER A 76 -3.01 -10.67 -6.87
CA SER A 76 -3.68 -9.47 -6.38
C SER A 76 -4.42 -9.70 -5.07
N LEU A 77 -5.08 -10.86 -4.89
CA LEU A 77 -5.71 -11.23 -3.63
C LEU A 77 -4.67 -11.33 -2.49
N PHE A 78 -3.55 -11.98 -2.78
CA PHE A 78 -2.47 -12.13 -1.81
C PHE A 78 -1.87 -10.79 -1.41
N LEU A 79 -1.60 -9.92 -2.40
CA LEU A 79 -1.14 -8.55 -2.16
C LEU A 79 -2.12 -7.75 -1.30
N MET A 80 -3.43 -7.84 -1.57
CA MET A 80 -4.44 -7.10 -0.79
C MET A 80 -4.47 -7.53 0.69
N ILE A 81 -4.32 -8.82 0.98
CA ILE A 81 -4.28 -9.32 2.35
C ILE A 81 -2.99 -8.89 3.04
N ALA A 82 -1.85 -9.10 2.40
CA ALA A 82 -0.55 -8.73 2.93
C ALA A 82 -0.45 -7.23 3.20
N HIS A 83 -0.84 -6.41 2.21
CA HIS A 83 -0.87 -4.95 2.34
C HIS A 83 -1.82 -4.50 3.45
N GLY A 84 -2.97 -5.16 3.62
CA GLY A 84 -3.90 -4.85 4.72
C GLY A 84 -3.27 -5.00 6.09
N ILE A 85 -2.47 -6.05 6.32
CA ILE A 85 -1.77 -6.29 7.59
C ILE A 85 -0.63 -5.28 7.77
N VAL A 86 0.22 -5.10 6.77
CA VAL A 86 1.40 -4.21 6.86
C VAL A 86 0.98 -2.75 7.04
N SER A 87 0.02 -2.26 6.24
CA SER A 87 -0.42 -0.87 6.34
C SER A 87 -1.11 -0.56 7.66
N SER A 88 -1.95 -1.46 8.17
CA SER A 88 -2.61 -1.28 9.47
C SER A 88 -1.58 -1.23 10.60
N ALA A 89 -0.58 -2.12 10.59
CA ALA A 89 0.50 -2.11 11.58
C ALA A 89 1.31 -0.80 11.53
N MET A 90 1.66 -0.31 10.33
CA MET A 90 2.37 0.96 10.19
C MET A 90 1.54 2.15 10.69
N PHE A 91 0.25 2.21 10.37
CA PHE A 91 -0.63 3.27 10.88
C PHE A 91 -0.76 3.22 12.41
N PHE A 92 -0.84 2.04 12.99
CA PHE A 92 -0.86 1.86 14.43
C PHE A 92 0.42 2.38 15.08
N MET A 93 1.58 2.04 14.51
CA MET A 93 2.88 2.52 15.02
C MET A 93 3.00 4.04 14.94
N VAL A 94 2.58 4.66 13.82
CA VAL A 94 2.55 6.13 13.72
C VAL A 94 1.57 6.74 14.72
N GLY A 95 0.45 6.05 15.03
CA GLY A 95 -0.48 6.45 16.08
C GLY A 95 0.18 6.49 17.45
N VAL A 96 0.91 5.45 17.84
CA VAL A 96 1.66 5.39 19.12
C VAL A 96 2.69 6.52 19.23
N LEU A 97 3.40 6.83 18.13
CA LEU A 97 4.34 7.97 18.11
C LEU A 97 3.62 9.30 18.29
N TYR A 98 2.50 9.46 17.61
CA TYR A 98 1.70 10.68 17.70
C TYR A 98 1.12 10.91 19.10
N ASP A 99 0.63 9.86 19.75
CA ASP A 99 0.07 9.95 21.11
C ASP A 99 1.15 10.37 22.14
N LYS A 100 2.41 9.99 21.88
CA LYS A 100 3.52 10.34 22.80
C LYS A 100 4.14 11.71 22.53
N TYR A 101 4.29 12.09 21.25
CA TYR A 101 5.04 13.29 20.86
C TYR A 101 4.18 14.40 20.23
N HIS A 102 2.92 14.13 19.90
CA HIS A 102 1.95 15.04 19.29
C HIS A 102 2.42 15.69 17.96
N THR A 103 3.41 15.10 17.30
CA THR A 103 3.94 15.56 16.02
C THR A 103 3.85 14.42 14.99
N ARG A 104 3.86 14.74 13.69
CA ARG A 104 3.87 13.75 12.59
C ARG A 104 5.04 13.94 11.65
N LEU A 105 5.86 14.98 11.88
CA LEU A 105 7.00 15.30 11.05
C LEU A 105 8.17 14.39 11.38
N ILE A 106 8.81 13.83 10.33
CA ILE A 106 9.93 12.89 10.46
C ILE A 106 11.11 13.52 11.19
N ASP A 107 11.37 14.81 10.98
CA ASP A 107 12.52 15.52 11.50
C ASP A 107 12.63 15.48 13.04
N TYR A 108 11.49 15.36 13.73
CA TYR A 108 11.44 15.30 15.20
C TYR A 108 11.71 13.90 15.79
N TYR A 109 11.82 12.87 14.94
CA TYR A 109 11.99 11.48 15.40
C TYR A 109 13.45 10.99 15.34
N GLY A 110 14.43 11.90 15.26
CA GLY A 110 15.84 11.55 15.35
C GLY A 110 16.16 10.89 16.71
N GLY A 111 16.92 9.78 16.69
CA GLY A 111 17.34 9.08 17.91
C GLY A 111 16.29 8.17 18.56
N LEU A 112 15.20 7.82 17.87
CA LEU A 112 14.12 6.96 18.38
C LEU A 112 14.64 5.60 18.90
N VAL A 113 15.71 5.07 18.32
CA VAL A 113 16.35 3.81 18.70
C VAL A 113 16.84 3.84 20.14
N GLN A 114 17.37 4.98 20.62
CA GLN A 114 17.90 5.10 21.97
C GLN A 114 16.78 5.15 23.02
N VAL A 115 15.64 5.75 22.68
CA VAL A 115 14.51 5.94 23.60
C VAL A 115 13.58 4.72 23.61
N MET A 116 13.36 4.11 22.44
CA MET A 116 12.42 2.99 22.24
C MET A 116 13.01 1.92 21.32
N PRO A 117 13.97 1.09 21.77
CA PRO A 117 14.67 0.15 20.91
C PRO A 117 13.74 -0.92 20.32
N LEU A 118 12.86 -1.54 21.10
CA LEU A 118 11.92 -2.56 20.61
C LEU A 118 10.96 -2.00 19.57
N PHE A 119 10.43 -0.83 19.79
CA PHE A 119 9.55 -0.15 18.84
C PHE A 119 10.25 0.14 17.52
N SER A 120 11.50 0.60 17.57
CA SER A 120 12.28 0.89 16.35
C SER A 120 12.57 -0.34 15.52
N ILE A 121 12.79 -1.52 16.17
CA ILE A 121 12.96 -2.79 15.47
C ILE A 121 11.68 -3.18 14.72
N TYR A 122 10.51 -3.12 15.38
CA TYR A 122 9.25 -3.40 14.71
C TYR A 122 8.95 -2.42 13.57
N LEU A 123 9.18 -1.12 13.80
CA LEU A 123 9.03 -0.12 12.75
C LEU A 123 9.90 -0.45 11.53
N LEU A 124 11.16 -0.80 11.75
CA LEU A 124 12.08 -1.18 10.67
C LEU A 124 11.54 -2.40 9.91
N ILE A 125 11.09 -3.45 10.61
CA ILE A 125 10.55 -4.66 9.97
C ILE A 125 9.35 -4.31 9.08
N PHE A 126 8.40 -3.52 9.57
CA PHE A 126 7.24 -3.14 8.78
C PHE A 126 7.57 -2.16 7.64
N CYS A 127 8.55 -1.26 7.82
CA CYS A 127 9.06 -0.44 6.73
C CYS A 127 9.67 -1.29 5.62
N LEU A 128 10.50 -2.28 5.97
CA LEU A 128 11.10 -3.20 5.01
C LEU A 128 10.04 -4.07 4.33
N ALA A 129 9.03 -4.51 5.07
CA ALA A 129 7.87 -5.22 4.52
C ALA A 129 7.09 -4.35 3.51
N ASN A 130 6.93 -3.05 3.79
CA ASN A 130 6.27 -2.11 2.88
C ASN A 130 7.07 -1.84 1.60
N VAL A 131 8.40 -1.95 1.65
CA VAL A 131 9.27 -1.86 0.46
C VAL A 131 9.16 -3.12 -0.44
N GLY A 132 8.60 -4.21 0.09
CA GLY A 132 8.44 -5.45 -0.67
C GLY A 132 9.69 -6.33 -0.65
N LEU A 133 10.35 -6.47 0.49
CA LEU A 133 11.43 -7.43 0.61
C LEU A 133 10.94 -8.85 0.30
N PRO A 134 11.74 -9.66 -0.41
CA PRO A 134 11.38 -11.05 -0.70
C PRO A 134 11.12 -11.81 0.61
N GLY A 135 9.93 -12.42 0.72
CA GLY A 135 9.47 -13.10 1.92
C GLY A 135 8.44 -12.33 2.77
N THR A 136 8.19 -11.04 2.50
CA THR A 136 7.18 -10.25 3.22
C THR A 136 5.82 -10.17 2.54
N CYS A 137 5.67 -10.78 1.38
CA CYS A 137 4.39 -10.92 0.65
C CYS A 137 3.71 -9.61 0.17
N ASN A 138 4.38 -8.47 0.24
CA ASN A 138 3.84 -7.17 -0.14
C ASN A 138 4.52 -6.62 -1.40
#